data_75c8c07d4a67ea51d83008b330a93377
#
_entry.id   75c8c07d4a67ea51d83008b330a93377
#
_cell.length_a   1.000
_cell.length_b   1.000
_cell.length_c   1.000
_cell.angle_alpha   90.00
_cell.angle_beta   90.00
_cell.angle_gamma   90.00
#
_symmetry.space_group_name_H-M   'P 1'
#
loop_
_entity.id
_entity.type
_entity.pdbx_description
1 polymer ?
#
loop_
_entity_poly.entity_id
_entity_poly.type
_entity_poly.pdbx_seq_one_letter_code
_entity_poly.pdbx_strand_id
1 'polypeptide(L)'
;MSENKEKLFDMFPPVTTEEWKAKINVDLKGADFDRKLVWRTNEGFNVQPFYRREDLAGLPGIGTLPGEFPYVRGTRSNNDWIVRQAVIGKDAAEANRHALHIIDRGVESLGICLGNLAAADLRDILKGVDLKKIEVNVSCCPGMAAEVAAELVRLVKEAGAENEFRGAIDYNPFRRLLRHGLPFNKNAAEEGRKVYEAVKEIKGIKC
;
A
#
# COMPACT_ATOMS: atom_id res chain seq x y z
N MET A 1 -24.65 5.49 43.35
CA MET A 1 -23.80 4.35 43.75
C MET A 1 -22.67 4.29 42.70
N SER A 2 -21.46 4.74 43.05
CA SER A 2 -20.29 4.59 42.19
C SER A 2 -19.85 3.13 42.31
N GLU A 3 -20.03 2.37 41.24
CA GLU A 3 -19.39 1.05 41.11
C GLU A 3 -17.89 1.24 41.22
N ASN A 4 -17.33 0.74 42.31
CA ASN A 4 -15.89 0.63 42.47
C ASN A 4 -15.42 -0.43 41.48
N LYS A 5 -15.10 -0.02 40.23
CA LYS A 5 -14.51 -0.93 39.24
C LYS A 5 -13.09 -1.25 39.70
N GLU A 6 -12.94 -2.45 40.24
CA GLU A 6 -11.62 -3.04 40.54
C GLU A 6 -10.76 -2.95 39.26
N LYS A 7 -9.62 -2.30 39.36
CA LYS A 7 -8.72 -2.21 38.23
C LYS A 7 -8.05 -3.57 38.01
N LEU A 8 -8.10 -4.06 36.78
CA LEU A 8 -7.29 -5.21 36.36
C LEU A 8 -5.82 -4.92 36.70
N PHE A 9 -5.14 -5.84 37.34
CA PHE A 9 -3.72 -5.76 37.69
C PHE A 9 -3.35 -4.88 38.90
N ASP A 10 -4.29 -4.42 39.72
CA ASP A 10 -3.98 -3.69 40.96
C ASP A 10 -3.10 -4.50 41.93
N MET A 11 -3.10 -5.84 41.81
CA MET A 11 -2.26 -6.74 42.57
C MET A 11 -0.77 -6.71 42.15
N PHE A 12 -0.43 -6.09 41.02
CA PHE A 12 0.94 -5.97 40.53
C PHE A 12 1.45 -4.56 40.81
N PRO A 13 2.42 -4.37 41.73
CA PRO A 13 2.97 -3.05 41.99
C PRO A 13 3.71 -2.51 40.75
N PRO A 14 3.66 -1.19 40.52
CA PRO A 14 4.43 -0.57 39.45
C PRO A 14 5.93 -0.81 39.67
N VAL A 15 6.62 -1.25 38.62
CA VAL A 15 8.08 -1.42 38.61
C VAL A 15 8.69 -0.24 37.88
N THR A 16 9.72 0.40 38.47
CA THR A 16 10.44 1.51 37.87
C THR A 16 11.36 1.06 36.71
N THR A 17 11.79 1.99 35.89
CA THR A 17 12.75 1.70 34.81
C THR A 17 14.10 1.27 35.37
N GLU A 18 14.51 1.86 36.49
CA GLU A 18 15.75 1.54 37.22
C GLU A 18 15.73 0.11 37.75
N GLU A 19 14.64 -0.30 38.40
CA GLU A 19 14.44 -1.67 38.89
C GLU A 19 14.46 -2.69 37.74
N TRP A 20 13.78 -2.35 36.63
CA TRP A 20 13.78 -3.20 35.43
C TRP A 20 15.19 -3.35 34.83
N LYS A 21 15.92 -2.24 34.68
CA LYS A 21 17.31 -2.26 34.19
C LYS A 21 18.25 -3.01 35.14
N ALA A 22 18.08 -2.85 36.46
CA ALA A 22 18.84 -3.59 37.43
C ALA A 22 18.68 -5.11 37.28
N LYS A 23 17.41 -5.55 37.08
CA LYS A 23 17.13 -6.97 36.83
C LYS A 23 17.77 -7.48 35.54
N ILE A 24 17.68 -6.70 34.46
CA ILE A 24 18.34 -7.03 33.17
C ILE A 24 19.85 -7.20 33.35
N ASN A 25 20.50 -6.28 34.07
CA ASN A 25 21.94 -6.35 34.31
C ASN A 25 22.33 -7.62 35.09
N VAL A 26 21.53 -8.03 36.05
CA VAL A 26 21.75 -9.32 36.74
C VAL A 26 21.67 -10.49 35.77
N ASP A 27 20.61 -10.48 34.90
CA ASP A 27 20.41 -11.56 33.95
C ASP A 27 21.46 -11.62 32.83
N LEU A 28 22.05 -10.46 32.48
CA LEU A 28 23.16 -10.35 31.55
C LEU A 28 24.48 -10.85 32.11
N LYS A 29 24.58 -11.14 33.44
CA LYS A 29 25.78 -11.68 34.10
C LYS A 29 27.07 -10.87 33.83
N GLY A 30 26.98 -9.55 33.84
CA GLY A 30 28.09 -8.63 33.59
C GLY A 30 28.36 -8.31 32.11
N ALA A 31 27.55 -8.80 31.16
CA ALA A 31 27.63 -8.37 29.77
C ALA A 31 27.07 -6.94 29.62
N ASP A 32 27.69 -6.16 28.75
CA ASP A 32 27.27 -4.79 28.46
C ASP A 32 25.88 -4.75 27.81
N PHE A 33 24.98 -3.93 28.36
CA PHE A 33 23.61 -3.79 27.93
C PHE A 33 23.49 -3.32 26.47
N ASP A 34 24.21 -2.24 26.13
CA ASP A 34 24.08 -1.62 24.79
C ASP A 34 24.64 -2.54 23.71
N ARG A 35 25.70 -3.25 24.02
CA ARG A 35 26.31 -4.18 23.09
C ARG A 35 25.46 -5.42 22.83
N LYS A 36 24.70 -5.88 23.82
CA LYS A 36 23.96 -7.14 23.76
C LYS A 36 22.51 -6.96 23.30
N LEU A 37 21.87 -5.87 23.70
CA LEU A 37 20.42 -5.70 23.56
C LEU A 37 20.02 -4.54 22.65
N VAL A 38 20.87 -3.52 22.46
CA VAL A 38 20.54 -2.39 21.60
C VAL A 38 20.89 -2.73 20.15
N TRP A 39 19.88 -2.69 19.30
CA TRP A 39 20.06 -2.90 17.87
C TRP A 39 20.48 -1.59 17.18
N ARG A 40 21.67 -1.62 16.60
CA ARG A 40 22.20 -0.53 15.77
C ARG A 40 21.78 -0.77 14.34
N THR A 41 20.91 0.08 13.82
CA THR A 41 20.39 -0.05 12.46
C THR A 41 21.39 0.48 11.44
N ASN A 42 21.28 0.02 10.19
CA ASN A 42 22.09 0.52 9.08
C ASN A 42 21.72 1.97 8.70
N GLU A 43 20.52 2.43 9.10
CA GLU A 43 20.02 3.78 8.88
C GLU A 43 20.61 4.81 9.86
N GLY A 44 21.41 4.36 10.82
CA GLY A 44 22.17 5.24 11.73
C GLY A 44 21.45 5.62 13.03
N PHE A 45 20.39 4.93 13.40
CA PHE A 45 19.76 5.07 14.71
C PHE A 45 19.76 3.75 15.50
N ASN A 46 19.56 3.86 16.82
CA ASN A 46 19.55 2.72 17.72
C ASN A 46 18.13 2.39 18.17
N VAL A 47 17.77 1.10 18.11
CA VAL A 47 16.50 0.60 18.64
C VAL A 47 16.77 -0.03 20.02
N GLN A 48 16.06 0.47 21.03
CA GLN A 48 16.14 -0.06 22.39
C GLN A 48 15.41 -1.39 22.49
N PRO A 49 15.80 -2.31 23.40
CA PRO A 49 15.13 -3.60 23.57
C PRO A 49 13.72 -3.46 24.13
N PHE A 50 13.40 -2.35 24.76
CA PHE A 50 12.05 -2.00 25.24
C PHE A 50 11.88 -0.48 25.31
N TYR A 51 10.63 -0.04 25.27
CA TYR A 51 10.21 1.36 25.46
C TYR A 51 9.11 1.41 26.52
N ARG A 52 9.10 2.48 27.31
CA ARG A 52 8.14 2.70 28.38
C ARG A 52 7.43 4.04 28.20
N ARG A 53 6.49 4.35 29.12
CA ARG A 53 5.66 5.56 29.00
C ARG A 53 6.50 6.85 29.04
N GLU A 54 7.57 6.87 29.81
CA GLU A 54 8.50 8.00 29.91
C GLU A 54 9.20 8.31 28.57
N ASP A 55 9.43 7.30 27.73
CA ASP A 55 10.06 7.49 26.40
C ASP A 55 9.15 8.25 25.43
N LEU A 56 7.86 8.38 25.73
CA LEU A 56 6.92 9.18 24.97
C LEU A 56 7.06 10.68 25.24
N ALA A 57 7.75 11.05 26.33
CA ALA A 57 7.90 12.45 26.72
C ALA A 57 8.72 13.21 25.66
N GLY A 58 8.18 14.29 25.17
CA GLY A 58 8.84 15.12 24.17
C GLY A 58 8.71 14.65 22.71
N LEU A 59 8.04 13.54 22.45
CA LEU A 59 7.76 13.13 21.07
C LEU A 59 6.70 14.02 20.44
N PRO A 60 6.96 14.61 19.26
CA PRO A 60 5.98 15.43 18.57
C PRO A 60 4.76 14.59 18.15
N GLY A 61 3.58 15.18 18.26
CA GLY A 61 2.34 14.53 17.80
C GLY A 61 1.75 13.49 18.73
N ILE A 62 2.32 13.28 19.94
CA ILE A 62 1.67 12.46 20.97
C ILE A 62 0.34 13.12 21.35
N GLY A 63 -0.75 12.34 21.22
CA GLY A 63 -2.10 12.83 21.50
C GLY A 63 -2.84 13.41 20.28
N THR A 64 -2.19 13.57 19.13
CA THR A 64 -2.90 13.93 17.88
C THR A 64 -3.78 12.77 17.42
N LEU A 65 -4.94 13.10 16.86
CA LEU A 65 -5.84 12.11 16.27
C LEU A 65 -5.42 11.76 14.84
N PRO A 66 -5.86 10.61 14.30
CA PRO A 66 -5.69 10.30 12.89
C PRO A 66 -6.28 11.42 12.01
N GLY A 67 -5.57 11.81 10.96
CA GLY A 67 -5.98 12.89 10.06
C GLY A 67 -5.60 14.30 10.54
N GLU A 68 -5.04 14.47 11.74
CA GLU A 68 -4.57 15.75 12.26
C GLU A 68 -3.07 15.96 12.02
N PHE A 69 -2.68 17.21 11.73
CA PHE A 69 -1.26 17.58 11.63
C PHE A 69 -0.53 17.31 12.96
N PRO A 70 0.67 16.77 12.98
CA PRO A 70 1.60 16.48 11.88
C PRO A 70 1.44 15.09 11.21
N TYR A 71 0.28 14.49 11.27
CA TYR A 71 -0.09 13.24 10.59
C TYR A 71 0.69 11.99 11.02
N VAL A 72 1.20 11.97 12.23
CA VAL A 72 1.95 10.82 12.80
C VAL A 72 1.12 9.54 12.89
N ARG A 73 -0.20 9.67 12.89
CA ARG A 73 -1.15 8.55 12.93
C ARG A 73 -1.88 8.32 11.60
N GLY A 74 -1.35 8.90 10.51
CA GLY A 74 -1.92 8.79 9.18
C GLY A 74 -2.73 10.02 8.77
N THR A 75 -2.93 10.15 7.47
CA THR A 75 -3.59 11.32 6.84
C THR A 75 -5.11 11.22 6.81
N ARG A 76 -5.71 10.11 7.25
CA ARG A 76 -7.15 9.88 7.26
C ARG A 76 -7.69 9.85 8.68
N SER A 77 -8.84 10.47 8.91
CA SER A 77 -9.57 10.47 10.18
C SER A 77 -10.43 9.22 10.39
N ASN A 78 -10.62 8.42 9.36
CA ASN A 78 -11.46 7.22 9.37
C ASN A 78 -10.77 6.01 8.72
N ASN A 79 -11.44 4.86 8.74
CA ASN A 79 -10.97 3.60 8.18
C ASN A 79 -11.58 3.28 6.80
N ASP A 80 -11.99 4.29 6.04
CA ASP A 80 -12.54 4.13 4.69
C ASP A 80 -11.43 3.82 3.67
N TRP A 81 -10.82 2.66 3.79
CA TRP A 81 -9.91 2.15 2.76
C TRP A 81 -10.65 1.32 1.73
N ILE A 82 -10.13 1.30 0.53
CA ILE A 82 -10.63 0.47 -0.56
C ILE A 82 -9.95 -0.90 -0.48
N VAL A 83 -10.73 -1.97 -0.50
CA VAL A 83 -10.22 -3.34 -0.54
C VAL A 83 -9.78 -3.69 -1.96
N ARG A 84 -8.45 -3.86 -2.14
CA ARG A 84 -7.86 -4.23 -3.44
C ARG A 84 -7.40 -5.69 -3.43
N GLN A 85 -7.72 -6.41 -4.53
CA GLN A 85 -7.22 -7.75 -4.75
C GLN A 85 -6.66 -7.92 -6.17
N ALA A 86 -5.61 -8.75 -6.29
CA ALA A 86 -5.06 -9.12 -7.58
C ALA A 86 -6.00 -10.06 -8.33
N VAL A 87 -6.20 -9.78 -9.61
CA VAL A 87 -6.92 -10.66 -10.52
C VAL A 87 -5.97 -11.72 -11.05
N ILE A 88 -6.34 -12.98 -10.90
CA ILE A 88 -5.56 -14.15 -11.31
C ILE A 88 -6.31 -14.88 -12.41
N GLY A 89 -5.60 -15.23 -13.48
CA GLY A 89 -6.13 -16.05 -14.59
C GLY A 89 -5.01 -16.42 -15.57
N LYS A 90 -5.13 -17.58 -16.21
CA LYS A 90 -4.22 -18.04 -17.27
C LYS A 90 -4.51 -17.34 -18.60
N ASP A 91 -5.78 -16.97 -18.77
CA ASP A 91 -6.32 -16.28 -19.92
C ASP A 91 -7.34 -15.22 -19.49
N ALA A 92 -7.80 -14.41 -20.42
CA ALA A 92 -8.75 -13.34 -20.15
C ALA A 92 -10.08 -13.82 -19.57
N ALA A 93 -10.56 -14.98 -20.00
CA ALA A 93 -11.84 -15.53 -19.53
C ALA A 93 -11.75 -16.03 -18.08
N GLU A 94 -10.66 -16.66 -17.70
CA GLU A 94 -10.41 -17.07 -16.30
C GLU A 94 -10.22 -15.84 -15.42
N ALA A 95 -9.44 -14.84 -15.87
CA ALA A 95 -9.25 -13.58 -15.18
C ALA A 95 -10.59 -12.84 -14.96
N ASN A 96 -11.46 -12.79 -15.95
CA ASN A 96 -12.77 -12.20 -15.82
C ASN A 96 -13.64 -12.91 -14.78
N ARG A 97 -13.73 -14.26 -14.84
CA ARG A 97 -14.48 -15.04 -13.84
C ARG A 97 -13.96 -14.75 -12.42
N HIS A 98 -12.64 -14.68 -12.26
CA HIS A 98 -12.04 -14.36 -10.97
C HIS A 98 -12.35 -12.92 -10.54
N ALA A 99 -12.25 -11.94 -11.44
CA ALA A 99 -12.59 -10.54 -11.15
C ALA A 99 -14.02 -10.39 -10.66
N LEU A 100 -15.00 -10.98 -11.38
CA LEU A 100 -16.40 -10.92 -10.99
C LEU A 100 -16.67 -11.63 -9.66
N HIS A 101 -16.02 -12.77 -9.43
CA HIS A 101 -16.15 -13.50 -8.17
C HIS A 101 -15.64 -12.68 -6.96
N ILE A 102 -14.48 -12.03 -7.06
CA ILE A 102 -13.93 -11.25 -5.93
C ILE A 102 -14.72 -9.95 -5.70
N ILE A 103 -15.25 -9.33 -6.76
CA ILE A 103 -16.18 -8.18 -6.65
C ILE A 103 -17.44 -8.58 -5.86
N ASP A 104 -18.05 -9.72 -6.18
CA ASP A 104 -19.19 -10.26 -5.44
C ASP A 104 -18.89 -10.50 -3.95
N ARG A 105 -17.62 -10.68 -3.60
CA ARG A 105 -17.13 -10.85 -2.22
C ARG A 105 -16.71 -9.55 -1.54
N GLY A 106 -16.98 -8.38 -2.15
CA GLY A 106 -16.77 -7.07 -1.58
C GLY A 106 -15.43 -6.42 -1.93
N VAL A 107 -14.72 -6.91 -2.96
CA VAL A 107 -13.55 -6.21 -3.49
C VAL A 107 -13.99 -4.99 -4.29
N GLU A 108 -13.39 -3.84 -4.01
CA GLU A 108 -13.72 -2.54 -4.60
C GLU A 108 -12.65 -2.05 -5.58
N SER A 109 -11.49 -2.70 -5.61
CA SER A 109 -10.36 -2.33 -6.47
C SER A 109 -9.69 -3.58 -7.04
N LEU A 110 -9.57 -3.64 -8.35
CA LEU A 110 -8.89 -4.71 -9.07
C LEU A 110 -7.43 -4.34 -9.34
N GLY A 111 -6.51 -5.25 -9.04
CA GLY A 111 -5.11 -5.20 -9.49
C GLY A 111 -4.89 -6.18 -10.62
N ILE A 112 -4.87 -5.73 -11.86
CA ILE A 112 -4.72 -6.57 -13.05
C ILE A 112 -3.27 -6.55 -13.50
N CYS A 113 -2.61 -7.72 -13.55
CA CYS A 113 -1.30 -7.87 -14.18
C CYS A 113 -1.48 -8.61 -15.51
N LEU A 114 -1.30 -7.91 -16.62
CA LEU A 114 -1.50 -8.53 -17.95
C LEU A 114 -0.44 -9.61 -18.26
N GLY A 115 0.78 -9.50 -17.71
CA GLY A 115 1.81 -10.51 -17.94
C GLY A 115 2.08 -10.72 -19.42
N ASN A 116 1.68 -11.88 -19.96
CA ASN A 116 1.79 -12.25 -21.37
C ASN A 116 0.51 -11.95 -22.19
N LEU A 117 -0.54 -11.42 -21.56
CA LEU A 117 -1.78 -11.05 -22.24
C LEU A 117 -1.60 -9.76 -23.04
N ALA A 118 -2.34 -9.59 -24.12
CA ALA A 118 -2.34 -8.40 -24.93
C ALA A 118 -3.18 -7.26 -24.30
N ALA A 119 -2.98 -6.04 -24.73
CA ALA A 119 -3.81 -4.91 -24.31
C ALA A 119 -5.31 -5.13 -24.63
N ALA A 120 -5.62 -5.76 -25.76
CA ALA A 120 -6.98 -6.08 -26.19
C ALA A 120 -7.72 -7.04 -25.24
N ASP A 121 -6.99 -7.92 -24.53
CA ASP A 121 -7.56 -8.87 -23.57
C ASP A 121 -8.20 -8.15 -22.36
N LEU A 122 -7.83 -6.89 -22.13
CA LEU A 122 -8.40 -6.07 -21.05
C LEU A 122 -9.93 -5.93 -21.18
N ARG A 123 -10.45 -5.88 -22.39
CA ARG A 123 -11.89 -5.86 -22.67
C ARG A 123 -12.59 -7.10 -22.11
N ASP A 124 -12.05 -8.26 -22.39
CA ASP A 124 -12.65 -9.51 -21.94
C ASP A 124 -12.48 -9.70 -20.43
N ILE A 125 -11.35 -9.26 -19.86
CA ILE A 125 -11.11 -9.28 -18.40
C ILE A 125 -12.13 -8.39 -17.68
N LEU A 126 -12.45 -7.20 -18.21
CA LEU A 126 -13.35 -6.23 -17.59
C LEU A 126 -14.82 -6.39 -17.99
N LYS A 127 -15.15 -7.41 -18.78
CA LYS A 127 -16.55 -7.67 -19.17
C LYS A 127 -17.45 -7.88 -17.96
N GLY A 128 -18.51 -7.07 -17.85
CA GLY A 128 -19.44 -7.11 -16.73
C GLY A 128 -18.97 -6.40 -15.45
N VAL A 129 -17.80 -5.80 -15.44
CA VAL A 129 -17.33 -4.97 -14.33
C VAL A 129 -17.93 -3.56 -14.44
N ASP A 130 -18.50 -3.07 -13.36
CA ASP A 130 -19.02 -1.69 -13.26
C ASP A 130 -17.85 -0.70 -13.07
N LEU A 131 -17.38 -0.10 -14.16
CA LEU A 131 -16.26 0.84 -14.17
C LEU A 131 -16.55 2.18 -13.46
N LYS A 132 -17.79 2.47 -13.07
CA LYS A 132 -18.14 3.63 -12.26
C LYS A 132 -17.89 3.41 -10.78
N LYS A 133 -17.93 2.15 -10.33
CA LYS A 133 -17.80 1.77 -8.92
C LYS A 133 -16.48 1.12 -8.60
N ILE A 134 -16.01 0.24 -9.46
CA ILE A 134 -14.82 -0.56 -9.22
C ILE A 134 -13.58 0.17 -9.73
N GLU A 135 -12.60 0.36 -8.85
CA GLU A 135 -11.30 0.91 -9.21
C GLU A 135 -10.49 -0.14 -9.97
N VAL A 136 -9.85 0.26 -11.08
CA VAL A 136 -9.06 -0.66 -11.92
C VAL A 136 -7.62 -0.18 -12.03
N ASN A 137 -6.68 -1.00 -11.57
CA ASN A 137 -5.25 -0.72 -11.64
C ASN A 137 -4.58 -1.77 -12.52
N VAL A 138 -3.96 -1.35 -13.60
CA VAL A 138 -3.36 -2.26 -14.58
C VAL A 138 -1.85 -2.12 -14.57
N SER A 139 -1.17 -3.25 -14.42
CA SER A 139 0.27 -3.37 -14.61
C SER A 139 0.58 -4.23 -15.83
N CYS A 140 1.55 -3.80 -16.62
CA CYS A 140 1.97 -4.48 -17.84
C CYS A 140 3.45 -4.26 -18.12
N CYS A 141 3.97 -4.88 -19.18
CA CYS A 141 5.30 -4.55 -19.67
C CYS A 141 5.33 -3.10 -20.19
N PRO A 142 6.40 -2.32 -19.89
CA PRO A 142 6.47 -0.91 -20.29
C PRO A 142 6.16 -0.64 -21.75
N GLY A 143 6.65 -1.46 -22.67
CA GLY A 143 6.39 -1.32 -24.12
C GLY A 143 4.92 -1.47 -24.54
N MET A 144 4.05 -2.01 -23.68
CA MET A 144 2.61 -2.14 -23.92
C MET A 144 1.79 -1.06 -23.21
N ALA A 145 2.40 -0.26 -22.34
CA ALA A 145 1.66 0.61 -21.45
C ALA A 145 0.79 1.64 -22.19
N ALA A 146 1.26 2.18 -23.30
CA ALA A 146 0.49 3.13 -24.11
C ALA A 146 -0.73 2.47 -24.78
N GLU A 147 -0.61 1.23 -25.27
CA GLU A 147 -1.73 0.48 -25.84
C GLU A 147 -2.76 0.10 -24.77
N VAL A 148 -2.30 -0.35 -23.61
CA VAL A 148 -3.14 -0.65 -22.45
C VAL A 148 -3.88 0.59 -21.97
N ALA A 149 -3.21 1.74 -21.92
CA ALA A 149 -3.80 3.02 -21.56
C ALA A 149 -4.91 3.43 -22.54
N ALA A 150 -4.64 3.33 -23.83
CA ALA A 150 -5.62 3.63 -24.88
C ALA A 150 -6.83 2.71 -24.80
N GLU A 151 -6.63 1.40 -24.59
CA GLU A 151 -7.72 0.44 -24.45
C GLU A 151 -8.55 0.72 -23.21
N LEU A 152 -7.92 0.97 -22.05
CA LEU A 152 -8.64 1.31 -20.82
C LEU A 152 -9.49 2.57 -21.00
N VAL A 153 -8.94 3.62 -21.60
CA VAL A 153 -9.68 4.87 -21.89
C VAL A 153 -10.86 4.59 -22.80
N ARG A 154 -10.70 3.75 -23.83
CA ARG A 154 -11.79 3.35 -24.71
C ARG A 154 -12.92 2.65 -23.96
N LEU A 155 -12.58 1.70 -23.09
CA LEU A 155 -13.56 0.99 -22.26
C LEU A 155 -14.29 1.91 -21.29
N VAL A 156 -13.60 2.85 -20.67
CA VAL A 156 -14.17 3.86 -19.76
C VAL A 156 -15.17 4.75 -20.53
N LYS A 157 -14.83 5.20 -21.74
CA LYS A 157 -15.73 6.00 -22.60
C LYS A 157 -16.96 5.19 -23.06
N GLU A 158 -16.75 3.95 -23.49
CA GLU A 158 -17.86 3.05 -23.87
C GLU A 158 -18.84 2.78 -22.71
N ALA A 159 -18.33 2.74 -21.48
CA ALA A 159 -19.14 2.58 -20.27
C ALA A 159 -19.80 3.90 -19.79
N GLY A 160 -19.48 5.04 -20.39
CA GLY A 160 -19.92 6.37 -19.93
C GLY A 160 -19.47 6.65 -18.51
N ALA A 161 -18.21 6.27 -18.17
CA ALA A 161 -17.67 6.33 -16.81
C ALA A 161 -16.57 7.39 -16.65
N GLU A 162 -16.41 8.33 -17.58
CA GLU A 162 -15.28 9.26 -17.64
C GLU A 162 -15.13 10.12 -16.38
N ASN A 163 -16.22 10.43 -15.71
CA ASN A 163 -16.24 11.28 -14.53
C ASN A 163 -16.11 10.50 -13.21
N GLU A 164 -16.54 9.24 -13.19
CA GLU A 164 -16.60 8.41 -11.98
C GLU A 164 -15.41 7.43 -11.90
N PHE A 165 -14.84 7.07 -13.03
CA PHE A 165 -13.76 6.08 -13.10
C PHE A 165 -12.56 6.46 -12.22
N ARG A 166 -12.02 5.46 -11.53
CA ARG A 166 -10.80 5.56 -10.75
C ARG A 166 -9.88 4.40 -11.11
N GLY A 167 -8.60 4.69 -11.25
CA GLY A 167 -7.63 3.65 -11.54
C GLY A 167 -6.24 4.16 -11.83
N ALA A 168 -5.36 3.25 -12.20
CA ALA A 168 -4.00 3.57 -12.57
C ALA A 168 -3.45 2.65 -13.65
N ILE A 169 -2.50 3.17 -14.43
CA ILE A 169 -1.61 2.40 -15.27
C ILE A 169 -0.22 2.43 -14.63
N ASP A 170 0.29 1.26 -14.23
CA ASP A 170 1.64 1.15 -13.65
C ASP A 170 2.69 1.20 -14.75
N TYR A 171 3.10 2.42 -15.11
CA TYR A 171 4.23 2.67 -15.98
C TYR A 171 5.47 2.98 -15.14
N ASN A 172 6.32 1.97 -14.94
CA ASN A 172 7.56 2.12 -14.19
C ASN A 172 8.79 1.72 -15.04
N PRO A 173 9.43 2.68 -15.72
CA PRO A 173 10.57 2.41 -16.57
C PRO A 173 11.83 1.97 -15.81
N PHE A 174 11.91 2.28 -14.50
CA PHE A 174 13.05 1.89 -13.67
C PHE A 174 12.96 0.47 -13.11
N ARG A 175 11.78 -0.16 -13.20
CA ARG A 175 11.52 -1.48 -12.59
C ARG A 175 12.51 -2.55 -13.05
N ARG A 176 12.83 -2.59 -14.34
CA ARG A 176 13.78 -3.58 -14.89
C ARG A 176 15.20 -3.33 -14.40
N LEU A 177 15.63 -2.07 -14.35
CA LEU A 177 16.94 -1.68 -13.82
C LEU A 177 17.05 -2.07 -12.33
N LEU A 178 16.09 -1.68 -11.52
CA LEU A 178 16.14 -1.89 -10.07
C LEU A 178 15.99 -3.35 -9.64
N ARG A 179 15.17 -4.13 -10.36
CA ARG A 179 14.94 -5.55 -10.01
C ARG A 179 15.90 -6.53 -10.65
N HIS A 180 16.41 -6.21 -11.81
CA HIS A 180 17.15 -7.18 -12.63
C HIS A 180 18.50 -6.66 -13.14
N GLY A 181 18.89 -5.42 -12.78
CA GLY A 181 20.12 -4.80 -13.27
C GLY A 181 20.16 -4.58 -14.79
N LEU A 182 19.00 -4.65 -15.47
CA LEU A 182 18.94 -4.49 -16.92
C LEU A 182 19.06 -3.02 -17.31
N PRO A 183 19.66 -2.71 -18.49
CA PRO A 183 19.82 -1.34 -18.92
C PRO A 183 18.50 -0.55 -18.96
N PHE A 184 18.58 0.72 -18.63
CA PHE A 184 17.46 1.65 -18.75
C PHE A 184 17.06 1.82 -20.22
N ASN A 185 15.75 1.79 -20.48
CA ASN A 185 15.24 2.02 -21.83
C ASN A 185 15.41 3.50 -22.21
N LYS A 186 16.17 3.77 -23.29
CA LYS A 186 16.42 5.14 -23.79
C LYS A 186 15.15 5.85 -24.23
N ASN A 187 14.12 5.11 -24.63
CA ASN A 187 12.83 5.64 -25.08
C ASN A 187 11.80 5.79 -23.96
N ALA A 188 12.18 5.54 -22.70
CA ALA A 188 11.26 5.54 -21.57
C ALA A 188 10.48 6.85 -21.42
N ALA A 189 11.11 7.99 -21.64
CA ALA A 189 10.45 9.30 -21.57
C ALA A 189 9.37 9.47 -22.66
N GLU A 190 9.64 9.00 -23.87
CA GLU A 190 8.67 9.05 -24.98
C GLU A 190 7.51 8.09 -24.75
N GLU A 191 7.80 6.86 -24.28
CA GLU A 191 6.76 5.90 -23.89
C GLU A 191 5.88 6.45 -22.80
N GLY A 192 6.46 7.05 -21.74
CA GLY A 192 5.71 7.69 -20.66
C GLY A 192 4.84 8.84 -21.17
N ARG A 193 5.34 9.64 -22.10
CA ARG A 193 4.55 10.69 -22.74
C ARG A 193 3.34 10.12 -23.50
N LYS A 194 3.51 9.02 -24.23
CA LYS A 194 2.40 8.35 -24.94
C LYS A 194 1.34 7.84 -23.97
N VAL A 195 1.76 7.26 -22.82
CA VAL A 195 0.82 6.84 -21.76
C VAL A 195 0.05 8.04 -21.22
N TYR A 196 0.74 9.11 -20.87
CA TYR A 196 0.11 10.34 -20.37
C TYR A 196 -0.89 10.92 -21.37
N GLU A 197 -0.49 11.07 -22.64
CA GLU A 197 -1.37 11.59 -23.71
C GLU A 197 -2.62 10.72 -23.89
N ALA A 198 -2.51 9.42 -23.73
CA ALA A 198 -3.66 8.51 -23.82
C ALA A 198 -4.67 8.71 -22.68
N VAL A 199 -4.21 8.99 -21.45
CA VAL A 199 -5.07 9.02 -20.25
C VAL A 199 -5.48 10.42 -19.80
N LYS A 200 -4.86 11.49 -20.28
CA LYS A 200 -5.02 12.87 -19.76
C LYS A 200 -6.46 13.39 -19.75
N GLU A 201 -7.34 12.86 -20.59
CA GLU A 201 -8.75 13.24 -20.66
C GLU A 201 -9.58 12.64 -19.53
N ILE A 202 -9.14 11.54 -18.92
CA ILE A 202 -9.85 10.84 -17.83
C ILE A 202 -9.18 11.18 -16.51
N LYS A 203 -9.70 12.15 -15.79
CA LYS A 203 -9.09 12.67 -14.54
C LYS A 203 -8.87 11.62 -13.45
N GLY A 204 -9.64 10.55 -13.47
CA GLY A 204 -9.56 9.45 -12.50
C GLY A 204 -8.44 8.44 -12.78
N ILE A 205 -7.73 8.52 -13.92
CA ILE A 205 -6.61 7.64 -14.23
C ILE A 205 -5.29 8.29 -13.82
N LYS A 206 -4.50 7.55 -13.05
CA LYS A 206 -3.13 7.91 -12.66
C LYS A 206 -2.13 7.09 -13.48
N CYS A 207 -0.99 7.69 -13.82
CA CYS A 207 0.13 7.03 -14.52
C CYS A 207 1.49 7.48 -13.98
#